data_a48b802c099b5a389301c6eb572b07ff
#
_entry.id   a48b802c099b5a389301c6eb572b07ff
#
_cell.length_a   1.000
_cell.length_b   1.000
_cell.length_c   1.000
_cell.angle_alpha   90.00
_cell.angle_beta   90.00
_cell.angle_gamma   90.00
#
_symmetry.space_group_name_H-M   'P 1'
#
loop_
_entity.id
_entity.type
_entity.pdbx_description
1 polymer ?
#
loop_
_entity_poly.entity_id
_entity_poly.type
_entity_poly.pdbx_seq_one_letter_code
_entity_poly.pdbx_strand_id
1 'polypeptide(L)'
;FCSPLRQRPIDFGADLVVHSTTKFINGHSDVVGGAVIAAEAEVGEQLAHWANVLGLTASAFDSWLALRGLRTLDARVRVHDANAAEIVATLAGHPAVTAVYYPGLAEHPGHEIAARQQDSFGSMISFEVVGGLAGATAFCRGLQVFDIAESLGGVESLIAHPASMTHASMTPEVQLAAGITPALLRLS
;
A
#
# COMPACT_ATOMS: atom_id res chain seq x y z
N PHE A 1 -2.78 3.88 1.46
CA PHE A 1 -1.36 3.61 1.66
C PHE A 1 -0.44 4.77 1.23
N CYS A 2 -0.98 5.97 0.97
CA CYS A 2 -0.19 7.10 0.48
C CYS A 2 0.75 7.72 1.52
N SER A 3 0.61 7.45 2.79
CA SER A 3 1.26 8.16 3.89
C SER A 3 0.92 9.68 3.93
N PRO A 4 1.12 10.38 5.05
CA PRO A 4 0.83 11.81 5.13
C PRO A 4 1.74 12.68 4.25
N LEU A 5 2.82 12.12 3.71
CA LEU A 5 3.72 12.83 2.78
C LEU A 5 3.19 12.86 1.34
N ARG A 6 2.20 12.04 1.02
CA ARG A 6 1.65 11.96 -0.34
C ARG A 6 0.18 12.35 -0.42
N GLN A 7 -0.56 12.18 0.66
CA GLN A 7 -1.95 12.63 0.72
C GLN A 7 -2.32 12.97 2.17
N ARG A 8 -2.94 14.11 2.35
CA ARG A 8 -3.44 14.61 3.64
C ARG A 8 -4.97 14.78 3.57
N PRO A 9 -5.76 13.76 3.90
CA PRO A 9 -7.21 13.81 3.78
C PRO A 9 -7.87 14.94 4.60
N ILE A 10 -7.24 15.40 5.68
CA ILE A 10 -7.72 16.55 6.46
C ILE A 10 -7.80 17.81 5.59
N ASP A 11 -6.86 18.02 4.68
CA ASP A 11 -6.85 19.17 3.77
C ASP A 11 -8.04 19.14 2.79
N PHE A 12 -8.71 18.00 2.68
CA PHE A 12 -9.91 17.77 1.87
C PHE A 12 -11.19 17.61 2.68
N GLY A 13 -11.18 17.98 3.97
CA GLY A 13 -12.36 18.02 4.83
C GLY A 13 -12.64 16.71 5.60
N ALA A 14 -11.68 15.80 5.70
CA ALA A 14 -11.82 14.66 6.60
C ALA A 14 -11.66 15.09 8.07
N ASP A 15 -12.58 14.68 8.94
CA ASP A 15 -12.50 14.94 10.39
C ASP A 15 -11.46 14.05 11.07
N LEU A 16 -11.32 12.82 10.56
CA LEU A 16 -10.43 11.80 11.10
C LEU A 16 -9.67 11.10 9.98
N VAL A 17 -8.39 10.82 10.22
CA VAL A 17 -7.57 10.00 9.32
C VAL A 17 -7.03 8.81 10.09
N VAL A 18 -7.27 7.60 9.58
CA VAL A 18 -6.77 6.35 10.14
C VAL A 18 -5.62 5.83 9.30
N HIS A 19 -4.49 5.59 9.93
CA HIS A 19 -3.33 4.98 9.30
C HIS A 19 -3.03 3.60 9.88
N SER A 20 -2.70 2.65 9.02
CA SER A 20 -1.94 1.47 9.42
C SER A 20 -0.47 1.86 9.55
N THR A 21 0.03 1.98 10.77
CA THR A 21 1.45 2.25 11.01
C THR A 21 2.33 1.07 10.61
N THR A 22 1.75 -0.14 10.52
CA THR A 22 2.36 -1.37 9.99
C THR A 22 3.02 -1.19 8.62
N LYS A 23 2.50 -0.26 7.80
CA LYS A 23 2.89 -0.08 6.40
C LYS A 23 4.01 0.97 6.29
N PHE A 24 3.88 1.95 5.41
CA PHE A 24 4.91 2.96 5.12
C PHE A 24 5.40 3.74 6.34
N ILE A 25 4.54 4.00 7.34
CA ILE A 25 4.93 4.81 8.51
C ILE A 25 6.05 4.13 9.28
N ASN A 26 5.87 2.88 9.67
CA ASN A 26 6.94 2.08 10.27
C ASN A 26 7.99 1.68 9.20
N GLY A 27 7.56 1.03 8.12
CA GLY A 27 8.33 0.74 6.92
C GLY A 27 9.48 -0.27 7.09
N HIS A 28 9.50 -1.06 8.17
CA HIS A 28 10.57 -2.02 8.46
C HIS A 28 10.05 -3.42 8.81
N SER A 29 8.77 -3.69 8.56
CA SER A 29 8.13 -5.01 8.71
C SER A 29 8.23 -5.63 10.12
N ASP A 30 8.43 -4.81 11.15
CA ASP A 30 8.69 -5.24 12.54
C ASP A 30 7.64 -4.74 13.56
N VAL A 31 6.60 -3.99 13.09
CA VAL A 31 5.50 -3.49 13.93
C VAL A 31 4.15 -3.69 13.26
N VAL A 32 3.17 -4.14 14.03
CA VAL A 32 1.76 -4.09 13.66
C VAL A 32 1.07 -3.04 14.51
N GLY A 33 0.48 -2.01 13.89
CA GLY A 33 -0.14 -0.94 14.66
C GLY A 33 -0.96 0.01 13.81
N GLY A 34 -1.62 0.94 14.48
CA GLY A 34 -2.45 1.96 13.88
C GLY A 34 -2.26 3.33 14.53
N ALA A 35 -2.63 4.36 13.82
CA ALA A 35 -2.73 5.72 14.34
C ALA A 35 -4.00 6.38 13.83
N VAL A 36 -4.62 7.19 14.68
CA VAL A 36 -5.77 8.04 14.32
C VAL A 36 -5.35 9.48 14.52
N ILE A 37 -5.59 10.30 13.51
CA ILE A 37 -5.32 11.73 13.52
C ILE A 37 -6.65 12.46 13.42
N ALA A 38 -6.94 13.38 14.34
CA ALA A 38 -8.11 14.23 14.30
C ALA A 38 -7.76 15.61 13.75
N ALA A 39 -8.65 16.18 12.94
CA ALA A 39 -8.54 17.56 12.46
C ALA A 39 -8.71 18.56 13.61
N GLU A 40 -9.66 18.29 14.52
CA GLU A 40 -9.99 19.14 15.64
C GLU A 40 -9.41 18.60 16.96
N ALA A 41 -8.81 19.48 17.75
CA ALA A 41 -8.16 19.12 19.02
C ALA A 41 -9.13 18.45 20.00
N GLU A 42 -10.36 18.96 20.14
CA GLU A 42 -11.37 18.41 21.03
C GLU A 42 -11.70 16.95 20.70
N VAL A 43 -11.82 16.62 19.39
CA VAL A 43 -12.03 15.25 18.93
C VAL A 43 -10.82 14.36 19.25
N GLY A 44 -9.62 14.91 19.09
CA GLY A 44 -8.37 14.24 19.44
C GLY A 44 -8.29 13.90 20.93
N GLU A 45 -8.69 14.82 21.81
CA GLU A 45 -8.74 14.61 23.28
C GLU A 45 -9.76 13.53 23.66
N GLN A 46 -10.95 13.52 23.02
CA GLN A 46 -11.95 12.47 23.23
C GLN A 46 -11.43 11.10 22.81
N LEU A 47 -10.75 11.00 21.65
CA LEU A 47 -10.15 9.75 21.19
C LEU A 47 -9.05 9.27 22.15
N ALA A 48 -8.19 10.15 22.63
CA ALA A 48 -7.15 9.82 23.59
C ALA A 48 -7.75 9.33 24.92
N HIS A 49 -8.82 9.98 25.40
CA HIS A 49 -9.55 9.53 26.58
C HIS A 49 -10.11 8.11 26.40
N TRP A 50 -10.81 7.85 25.31
CA TRP A 50 -11.38 6.52 25.07
C TRP A 50 -10.30 5.45 24.81
N ALA A 51 -9.22 5.77 24.13
CA ALA A 51 -8.10 4.85 23.97
C ALA A 51 -7.53 4.43 25.32
N ASN A 52 -7.37 5.38 26.25
CA ASN A 52 -6.93 5.11 27.62
C ASN A 52 -7.95 4.25 28.41
N VAL A 53 -9.24 4.61 28.38
CA VAL A 53 -10.29 3.90 29.12
C VAL A 53 -10.43 2.45 28.64
N LEU A 54 -10.35 2.22 27.33
CA LEU A 54 -10.48 0.89 26.71
C LEU A 54 -9.18 0.10 26.67
N GLY A 55 -8.04 0.71 27.04
CA GLY A 55 -6.73 0.06 26.99
C GLY A 55 -6.21 -0.15 25.56
N LEU A 56 -6.67 0.64 24.59
CA LEU A 56 -6.26 0.56 23.17
C LEU A 56 -4.99 1.38 22.96
N THR A 57 -3.92 1.01 23.63
CA THR A 57 -2.63 1.70 23.56
C THR A 57 -1.57 0.80 22.95
N ALA A 58 -0.69 1.38 22.12
CA ALA A 58 0.47 0.69 21.63
C ALA A 58 1.50 0.45 22.76
N SER A 59 2.33 -0.58 22.62
CA SER A 59 3.46 -0.76 23.52
C SER A 59 4.48 0.39 23.38
N ALA A 60 5.26 0.65 24.41
CA ALA A 60 6.31 1.67 24.35
C ALA A 60 7.37 1.31 23.30
N PHE A 61 7.68 0.03 23.13
CA PHE A 61 8.66 -0.43 22.15
C PHE A 61 8.16 -0.27 20.71
N ASP A 62 6.92 -0.68 20.43
CA ASP A 62 6.31 -0.51 19.09
C ASP A 62 6.17 0.97 18.73
N SER A 63 5.81 1.80 19.71
CA SER A 63 5.74 3.27 19.53
C SER A 63 7.09 3.87 19.18
N TRP A 64 8.17 3.40 19.81
CA TRP A 64 9.52 3.81 19.53
C TRP A 64 9.97 3.38 18.13
N LEU A 65 9.68 2.14 17.72
CA LEU A 65 9.96 1.64 16.37
C LEU A 65 9.20 2.44 15.31
N ALA A 66 7.90 2.67 15.52
CA ALA A 66 7.10 3.49 14.60
C ALA A 66 7.64 4.92 14.47
N LEU A 67 8.05 5.55 15.59
CA LEU A 67 8.68 6.88 15.58
C LEU A 67 10.02 6.86 14.85
N ARG A 68 10.82 5.81 15.02
CA ARG A 68 12.08 5.61 14.30
C ARG A 68 11.84 5.46 12.79
N GLY A 69 10.83 4.67 12.39
CA GLY A 69 10.41 4.53 11.00
C GLY A 69 9.94 5.86 10.39
N LEU A 70 9.17 6.62 11.14
CA LEU A 70 8.67 7.94 10.71
C LEU A 70 9.80 8.92 10.35
N ARG A 71 10.93 8.87 11.07
CA ARG A 71 12.09 9.75 10.81
C ARG A 71 12.75 9.51 9.45
N THR A 72 12.57 8.33 8.86
CA THR A 72 13.11 7.98 7.53
C THR A 72 12.03 7.95 6.45
N LEU A 73 10.79 8.26 6.78
CA LEU A 73 9.65 8.10 5.88
C LEU A 73 9.85 8.86 4.56
N ASP A 74 10.28 10.10 4.60
CA ASP A 74 10.49 10.91 3.40
C ASP A 74 11.55 10.30 2.47
N ALA A 75 12.69 9.92 3.01
CA ALA A 75 13.76 9.30 2.22
C ALA A 75 13.29 7.98 1.56
N ARG A 76 12.57 7.13 2.31
CA ARG A 76 12.06 5.86 1.79
C ARG A 76 11.00 6.07 0.71
N VAL A 77 10.01 6.91 0.98
CA VAL A 77 8.89 7.13 0.04
C VAL A 77 9.37 7.76 -1.27
N ARG A 78 10.37 8.66 -1.24
CA ARG A 78 10.98 9.17 -2.47
C ARG A 78 11.64 8.08 -3.32
N VAL A 79 12.35 7.16 -2.68
CA VAL A 79 12.96 6.03 -3.41
C VAL A 79 11.89 5.06 -3.93
N HIS A 80 10.88 4.75 -3.11
CA HIS A 80 9.76 3.92 -3.54
C HIS A 80 9.05 4.51 -4.77
N ASP A 81 8.73 5.80 -4.77
CA ASP A 81 8.07 6.47 -5.90
C ASP A 81 8.92 6.43 -7.18
N ALA A 82 10.22 6.69 -7.05
CA ALA A 82 11.15 6.63 -8.18
C ALA A 82 11.23 5.22 -8.77
N ASN A 83 11.39 4.20 -7.91
CA ASN A 83 11.43 2.81 -8.35
C ASN A 83 10.10 2.37 -8.99
N ALA A 84 8.97 2.81 -8.44
CA ALA A 84 7.65 2.49 -9.00
C ALA A 84 7.50 3.04 -10.43
N ALA A 85 7.95 4.26 -10.68
CA ALA A 85 7.90 4.86 -12.02
C ALA A 85 8.67 4.03 -13.06
N GLU A 86 9.88 3.59 -12.73
CA GLU A 86 10.71 2.73 -13.60
C GLU A 86 10.06 1.36 -13.84
N ILE A 87 9.53 0.74 -12.79
CA ILE A 87 8.84 -0.55 -12.87
C ILE A 87 7.60 -0.43 -13.75
N VAL A 88 6.77 0.61 -13.55
CA VAL A 88 5.57 0.85 -14.37
C VAL A 88 5.93 1.01 -15.84
N ALA A 89 6.96 1.79 -16.16
CA ALA A 89 7.42 1.98 -17.53
C ALA A 89 7.86 0.64 -18.17
N THR A 90 8.52 -0.21 -17.39
CA THR A 90 8.95 -1.55 -17.85
C THR A 90 7.76 -2.48 -18.08
N LEU A 91 6.81 -2.52 -17.13
CA LEU A 91 5.63 -3.40 -17.20
C LEU A 91 4.69 -2.99 -18.34
N ALA A 92 4.44 -1.69 -18.52
CA ALA A 92 3.52 -1.18 -19.55
C ALA A 92 3.94 -1.55 -20.98
N GLY A 93 5.24 -1.75 -21.22
CA GLY A 93 5.78 -2.15 -22.54
C GLY A 93 6.05 -3.64 -22.68
N HIS A 94 5.84 -4.46 -21.66
CA HIS A 94 6.27 -5.83 -21.66
C HIS A 94 5.23 -6.79 -22.32
N PRO A 95 5.62 -7.63 -23.31
CA PRO A 95 4.68 -8.46 -24.06
C PRO A 95 3.99 -9.54 -23.24
N ALA A 96 4.50 -9.92 -22.08
CA ALA A 96 3.88 -10.86 -21.17
C ALA A 96 2.93 -10.19 -20.15
N VAL A 97 2.79 -8.85 -20.17
CA VAL A 97 1.89 -8.09 -19.30
C VAL A 97 0.65 -7.67 -20.10
N THR A 98 -0.52 -8.01 -19.60
CA THR A 98 -1.79 -7.71 -20.26
C THR A 98 -2.46 -6.44 -19.76
N ALA A 99 -2.19 -6.06 -18.50
CA ALA A 99 -2.69 -4.84 -17.90
C ALA A 99 -1.77 -4.35 -16.78
N VAL A 100 -1.70 -3.04 -16.57
CA VAL A 100 -1.01 -2.41 -15.44
C VAL A 100 -1.99 -1.46 -14.76
N TYR A 101 -2.15 -1.59 -13.45
CA TYR A 101 -3.01 -0.75 -12.62
C TYR A 101 -2.15 0.13 -11.73
N TYR A 102 -2.00 1.37 -12.12
CA TYR A 102 -1.20 2.37 -11.40
C TYR A 102 -1.81 3.76 -11.60
N PRO A 103 -2.07 4.52 -10.52
CA PRO A 103 -2.74 5.82 -10.65
C PRO A 103 -1.99 6.85 -11.49
N GLY A 104 -0.69 6.67 -11.70
CA GLY A 104 0.13 7.53 -12.54
C GLY A 104 -0.08 7.34 -14.06
N LEU A 105 -0.76 6.27 -14.48
CA LEU A 105 -1.12 6.07 -15.88
C LEU A 105 -2.37 6.87 -16.22
N ALA A 106 -2.36 7.58 -17.35
CA ALA A 106 -3.46 8.42 -17.77
C ALA A 106 -4.78 7.66 -18.00
N GLU A 107 -4.67 6.39 -18.36
CA GLU A 107 -5.81 5.48 -18.58
C GLU A 107 -6.42 4.94 -17.27
N HIS A 108 -5.75 5.14 -16.12
CA HIS A 108 -6.25 4.68 -14.84
C HIS A 108 -7.50 5.47 -14.44
N PRO A 109 -8.63 4.82 -14.06
CA PRO A 109 -9.89 5.52 -13.76
C PRO A 109 -9.79 6.59 -12.66
N GLY A 110 -8.83 6.44 -11.75
CA GLY A 110 -8.58 7.37 -10.65
C GLY A 110 -7.48 8.40 -10.91
N HIS A 111 -6.89 8.45 -12.12
CA HIS A 111 -5.73 9.30 -12.42
C HIS A 111 -5.96 10.77 -12.08
N GLU A 112 -7.02 11.38 -12.57
CA GLU A 112 -7.35 12.78 -12.34
C GLU A 112 -7.59 13.13 -10.87
N ILE A 113 -8.17 12.19 -10.12
CA ILE A 113 -8.39 12.36 -8.68
C ILE A 113 -7.04 12.28 -7.94
N ALA A 114 -6.22 11.28 -8.26
CA ALA A 114 -4.90 11.12 -7.67
C ALA A 114 -4.00 12.32 -7.97
N ALA A 115 -3.97 12.78 -9.23
CA ALA A 115 -3.20 13.96 -9.64
C ALA A 115 -3.60 15.24 -8.90
N ARG A 116 -4.88 15.37 -8.51
CA ARG A 116 -5.38 16.53 -7.76
C ARG A 116 -5.14 16.44 -6.26
N GLN A 117 -5.15 15.23 -5.69
CA GLN A 117 -5.16 15.03 -4.25
C GLN A 117 -3.84 14.54 -3.67
N GLN A 118 -2.93 14.05 -4.51
CA GLN A 118 -1.69 13.41 -4.08
C GLN A 118 -0.47 14.16 -4.61
N ASP A 119 0.60 14.21 -3.80
CA ASP A 119 1.88 14.77 -4.20
C ASP A 119 2.71 13.81 -5.09
N SER A 120 2.34 12.53 -5.13
CA SER A 120 2.82 11.51 -6.06
C SER A 120 1.80 10.38 -6.17
N PHE A 121 1.95 9.53 -7.18
CA PHE A 121 1.05 8.39 -7.40
C PHE A 121 1.37 7.15 -6.54
N GLY A 122 2.38 7.26 -5.65
CA GLY A 122 2.77 6.22 -4.73
C GLY A 122 3.54 5.07 -5.38
N SER A 123 3.72 3.99 -4.63
CA SER A 123 4.56 2.85 -5.03
C SER A 123 3.84 1.51 -5.06
N MET A 124 2.52 1.51 -4.99
CA MET A 124 1.73 0.28 -5.13
C MET A 124 1.37 0.06 -6.59
N ILE A 125 1.80 -1.07 -7.14
CA ILE A 125 1.57 -1.42 -8.54
C ILE A 125 0.84 -2.76 -8.57
N SER A 126 -0.25 -2.84 -9.33
CA SER A 126 -0.84 -4.13 -9.69
C SER A 126 -0.77 -4.32 -11.20
N PHE A 127 -0.60 -5.56 -11.63
CA PHE A 127 -0.52 -5.89 -13.05
C PHE A 127 -0.99 -7.31 -13.31
N GLU A 128 -1.39 -7.59 -14.53
CA GLU A 128 -1.77 -8.92 -14.97
C GLU A 128 -0.80 -9.47 -16.00
N VAL A 129 -0.57 -10.76 -15.94
CA VAL A 129 0.31 -11.46 -16.88
C VAL A 129 -0.47 -12.40 -17.80
N VAL A 130 0.06 -12.67 -18.98
CA VAL A 130 -0.49 -13.66 -19.90
C VAL A 130 -0.49 -15.04 -19.27
N GLY A 131 -1.48 -15.88 -19.62
CA GLY A 131 -1.56 -17.27 -19.16
C GLY A 131 -2.26 -17.49 -17.82
N GLY A 132 -2.90 -16.46 -17.26
CA GLY A 132 -3.72 -16.58 -16.04
C GLY A 132 -2.87 -17.04 -14.84
N LEU A 133 -3.44 -17.93 -14.02
CA LEU A 133 -2.76 -18.48 -12.83
C LEU A 133 -1.43 -19.17 -13.17
N ALA A 134 -1.36 -19.90 -14.28
CA ALA A 134 -0.13 -20.57 -14.69
C ALA A 134 0.98 -19.55 -15.02
N GLY A 135 0.62 -18.45 -15.70
CA GLY A 135 1.52 -17.34 -15.99
C GLY A 135 2.01 -16.64 -14.73
N ALA A 136 1.11 -16.30 -13.82
CA ALA A 136 1.43 -15.69 -12.53
C ALA A 136 2.37 -16.59 -11.70
N THR A 137 2.09 -17.88 -11.66
CA THR A 137 2.94 -18.87 -10.97
C THR A 137 4.33 -18.97 -11.60
N ALA A 138 4.41 -18.99 -12.93
CA ALA A 138 5.69 -19.05 -13.62
C ALA A 138 6.51 -17.77 -13.39
N PHE A 139 5.86 -16.61 -13.43
CA PHE A 139 6.47 -15.32 -13.12
C PHE A 139 7.08 -15.33 -11.71
N CYS A 140 6.29 -15.72 -10.70
CA CYS A 140 6.74 -15.74 -9.31
C CYS A 140 7.92 -16.71 -9.06
N ARG A 141 8.00 -17.82 -9.79
CA ARG A 141 9.14 -18.76 -9.69
C ARG A 141 10.46 -18.20 -10.23
N GLY A 142 10.41 -17.23 -11.11
CA GLY A 142 11.60 -16.62 -11.73
C GLY A 142 12.20 -15.44 -10.95
N LEU A 143 11.59 -15.04 -9.86
CA LEU A 143 11.99 -13.86 -9.09
C LEU A 143 13.35 -14.07 -8.42
N GLN A 144 14.17 -13.00 -8.43
CA GLN A 144 15.48 -12.98 -7.77
C GLN A 144 15.62 -11.81 -6.78
N VAL A 145 14.75 -10.79 -6.88
CA VAL A 145 14.82 -9.57 -6.08
C VAL A 145 13.57 -9.40 -5.22
N PHE A 146 12.41 -9.78 -5.76
CA PHE A 146 11.15 -9.69 -5.04
C PHE A 146 10.88 -10.96 -4.25
N ASP A 147 10.54 -10.78 -2.97
CA ASP A 147 10.06 -11.87 -2.11
C ASP A 147 8.55 -12.02 -2.23
N ILE A 148 8.07 -13.28 -2.29
CA ILE A 148 6.64 -13.57 -2.30
C ILE A 148 6.15 -13.47 -0.86
N ALA A 149 5.49 -12.36 -0.54
CA ALA A 149 4.98 -12.11 0.79
C ALA A 149 3.75 -11.21 0.79
N GLU A 150 2.99 -11.28 1.86
CA GLU A 150 1.93 -10.34 2.16
C GLU A 150 2.49 -9.05 2.77
N SER A 151 1.59 -8.12 3.07
CA SER A 151 1.93 -6.78 3.56
C SER A 151 2.42 -5.87 2.41
N LEU A 152 2.94 -4.70 2.76
CA LEU A 152 3.40 -3.69 1.82
C LEU A 152 4.07 -2.52 2.56
N GLY A 153 4.78 -1.69 1.83
CA GLY A 153 5.31 -0.40 2.32
C GLY A 153 6.53 -0.51 3.22
N GLY A 154 7.14 -1.70 3.30
CA GLY A 154 8.44 -1.91 3.93
C GLY A 154 9.60 -1.52 3.00
N VAL A 155 10.82 -1.74 3.47
CA VAL A 155 12.05 -1.54 2.68
C VAL A 155 12.33 -2.71 1.74
N GLU A 156 11.61 -3.82 1.91
CA GLU A 156 11.69 -5.01 1.09
C GLU A 156 10.94 -4.84 -0.22
N SER A 157 11.43 -5.46 -1.28
CA SER A 157 10.71 -5.59 -2.55
C SER A 157 9.78 -6.79 -2.47
N LEU A 158 8.47 -6.56 -2.36
CA LEU A 158 7.49 -7.62 -2.18
C LEU A 158 6.58 -7.78 -3.38
N ILE A 159 6.23 -9.05 -3.67
CA ILE A 159 5.18 -9.40 -4.61
C ILE A 159 4.14 -10.29 -3.92
N ALA A 160 2.88 -10.02 -4.16
CA ALA A 160 1.79 -10.86 -3.72
C ALA A 160 0.92 -11.29 -4.90
N HIS A 161 0.36 -12.51 -4.81
CA HIS A 161 -0.73 -12.98 -5.66
C HIS A 161 -2.05 -12.83 -4.89
N PRO A 162 -2.83 -11.76 -5.12
CA PRO A 162 -3.98 -11.43 -4.27
C PRO A 162 -4.99 -12.58 -4.14
N ALA A 163 -5.28 -13.28 -5.23
CA ALA A 163 -6.30 -14.33 -5.23
C ALA A 163 -5.99 -15.50 -4.29
N SER A 164 -4.71 -15.90 -4.14
CA SER A 164 -4.32 -17.02 -3.27
C SER A 164 -3.72 -16.60 -1.93
N MET A 165 -3.52 -15.29 -1.70
CA MET A 165 -2.88 -14.74 -0.50
C MET A 165 -3.84 -13.76 0.21
N THR A 166 -3.71 -12.47 -0.04
CA THR A 166 -4.42 -11.42 0.69
C THR A 166 -5.95 -11.47 0.61
N HIS A 167 -6.51 -12.13 -0.40
CA HIS A 167 -7.95 -12.26 -0.63
C HIS A 167 -8.40 -13.74 -0.73
N ALA A 168 -7.59 -14.67 -0.25
CA ALA A 168 -7.88 -16.11 -0.32
C ALA A 168 -9.16 -16.53 0.44
N SER A 169 -9.64 -15.73 1.37
CA SER A 169 -10.90 -15.98 2.08
C SER A 169 -12.16 -15.62 1.28
N MET A 170 -12.02 -14.89 0.17
CA MET A 170 -13.13 -14.54 -0.73
C MET A 170 -13.42 -15.69 -1.69
N THR A 171 -14.70 -15.87 -2.06
CA THR A 171 -15.03 -16.83 -3.13
C THR A 171 -14.53 -16.33 -4.49
N PRO A 172 -14.27 -17.23 -5.47
CA PRO A 172 -13.79 -16.83 -6.80
C PRO A 172 -14.69 -15.79 -7.49
N GLU A 173 -16.01 -15.89 -7.31
CA GLU A 173 -16.98 -14.95 -7.87
C GLU A 173 -16.81 -13.55 -7.26
N VAL A 174 -16.62 -13.48 -5.94
CA VAL A 174 -16.41 -12.21 -5.24
C VAL A 174 -15.04 -11.61 -5.59
N GLN A 175 -14.01 -12.44 -5.73
CA GLN A 175 -12.70 -12.00 -6.21
C GLN A 175 -12.82 -11.37 -7.60
N LEU A 176 -13.46 -12.04 -8.55
CA LEU A 176 -13.64 -11.53 -9.92
C LEU A 176 -14.47 -10.24 -9.95
N ALA A 177 -15.54 -10.16 -9.15
CA ALA A 177 -16.35 -8.95 -9.04
C ALA A 177 -15.54 -7.75 -8.46
N ALA A 178 -14.53 -8.03 -7.66
CA ALA A 178 -13.58 -7.03 -7.12
C ALA A 178 -12.39 -6.75 -8.05
N GLY A 179 -12.34 -7.35 -9.26
CA GLY A 179 -11.24 -7.20 -10.21
C GLY A 179 -10.01 -8.03 -9.86
N ILE A 180 -10.14 -9.00 -8.95
CA ILE A 180 -9.03 -9.87 -8.54
C ILE A 180 -9.07 -11.12 -9.41
N THR A 181 -8.33 -11.07 -10.50
CA THR A 181 -8.21 -12.20 -11.41
C THR A 181 -7.12 -13.18 -10.98
N PRO A 182 -7.14 -14.43 -11.48
CA PRO A 182 -6.04 -15.39 -11.24
C PRO A 182 -4.68 -14.96 -11.85
N ALA A 183 -4.69 -13.97 -12.75
CA ALA A 183 -3.46 -13.43 -13.38
C ALA A 183 -2.88 -12.23 -12.62
N LEU A 184 -3.61 -11.69 -11.64
CA LEU A 184 -3.26 -10.45 -10.96
C LEU A 184 -2.10 -10.66 -9.96
N LEU A 185 -1.10 -9.79 -10.08
CA LEU A 185 0.03 -9.68 -9.16
C LEU A 185 0.10 -8.25 -8.61
N ARG A 186 0.60 -8.08 -7.39
CA ARG A 186 0.79 -6.78 -6.75
C ARG A 186 2.22 -6.64 -6.24
N LEU A 187 2.88 -5.56 -6.60
CA LEU A 187 4.20 -5.14 -6.10
C LEU A 187 4.07 -4.07 -5.02
N SER A 188 5.01 -4.08 -4.10
CA SER A 188 5.22 -2.99 -3.15
C SER A 188 6.70 -2.80 -2.87
#